data_327cd7a29b1cfecfb5efc8759369618e
#
_entry.id   327cd7a29b1cfecfb5efc8759369618e
#
_cell.length_a   1.000
_cell.length_b   1.000
_cell.length_c   1.000
_cell.angle_alpha   90.00
_cell.angle_beta   90.00
_cell.angle_gamma   90.00
#
_symmetry.space_group_name_H-M   'P 1'
#
loop_
_entity.id
_entity.type
_entity.pdbx_description
1 polymer ?
#
loop_
_entity_poly.entity_id
_entity_poly.type
_entity_poly.pdbx_seq_one_letter_code
_entity_poly.pdbx_strand_id
1 'polypeptide(L)'
;MVHKLQGQIFKAQGFSKLGEKYIDHFNEEMGWVEKFVERIIDLGGEIKFEGAKARPLISNPVEYIKEDLEIQKAGVDLLYKCCESLINDPTTYDIMKAYLADEEEDLYWSQGALEMIECIGQQNWLFTQV
;
A
#
# COMPACT_ATOMS: atom_id res chain seq x y z
N MET A 1 -3.78 -3.50 -7.84
CA MET A 1 -3.74 -3.02 -9.25
C MET A 1 -3.58 -1.50 -9.35
N VAL A 2 -4.21 -0.74 -8.47
CA VAL A 2 -4.12 0.74 -8.49
C VAL A 2 -2.68 1.24 -8.38
N HIS A 3 -1.90 0.73 -7.42
CA HIS A 3 -0.50 1.13 -7.27
C HIS A 3 0.33 0.89 -8.54
N LYS A 4 0.10 -0.23 -9.23
CA LYS A 4 0.80 -0.51 -10.47
C LYS A 4 0.45 0.49 -11.58
N LEU A 5 -0.84 0.78 -11.75
CA LEU A 5 -1.30 1.73 -12.75
C LEU A 5 -0.82 3.15 -12.44
N GLN A 6 -0.90 3.57 -11.19
CA GLN A 6 -0.36 4.86 -10.75
C GLN A 6 1.16 4.95 -10.96
N GLY A 7 1.88 3.86 -10.68
CA GLY A 7 3.31 3.79 -10.94
C GLY A 7 3.65 3.98 -12.42
N GLN A 8 2.88 3.36 -13.31
CA GLN A 8 3.08 3.54 -14.76
C GLN A 8 2.79 4.98 -15.20
N ILE A 9 1.77 5.62 -14.64
CA ILE A 9 1.47 7.03 -14.93
C ILE A 9 2.63 7.92 -14.51
N PHE A 10 3.17 7.73 -13.32
CA PHE A 10 4.29 8.54 -12.81
C PHE A 10 5.57 8.32 -13.60
N LYS A 11 5.85 7.10 -14.05
CA LYS A 11 6.95 6.82 -14.98
C LYS A 11 6.78 7.56 -16.31
N ALA A 12 5.58 7.55 -16.86
CA ALA A 12 5.28 8.26 -18.09
C ALA A 12 5.44 9.78 -17.96
N GLN A 13 5.28 10.31 -16.76
CA GLN A 13 5.50 11.73 -16.45
C GLN A 13 7.00 12.07 -16.26
N GLY A 14 7.88 11.08 -16.25
CA GLY A 14 9.31 11.27 -16.01
C GLY A 14 9.75 11.01 -14.57
N PHE A 15 8.85 10.64 -13.67
CA PHE A 15 9.15 10.34 -12.27
C PHE A 15 9.40 8.84 -12.10
N SER A 16 10.50 8.35 -12.68
CA SER A 16 10.79 6.91 -12.74
C SER A 16 10.98 6.29 -11.35
N LYS A 17 11.66 6.99 -10.45
CA LYS A 17 11.90 6.51 -9.10
C LYS A 17 10.58 6.33 -8.32
N LEU A 18 9.72 7.33 -8.37
CA LEU A 18 8.40 7.27 -7.73
C LEU A 18 7.54 6.17 -8.35
N GLY A 19 7.54 6.07 -9.68
CA GLY A 19 6.76 5.06 -10.38
C GLY A 19 7.20 3.65 -10.04
N GLU A 20 8.49 3.39 -9.97
CA GLU A 20 9.05 2.09 -9.58
C GLU A 20 8.68 1.71 -8.15
N LYS A 21 8.67 2.68 -7.24
CA LYS A 21 8.24 2.45 -5.87
C LYS A 21 6.82 1.87 -5.80
N TYR A 22 5.87 2.44 -6.54
CA TYR A 22 4.50 1.97 -6.53
C TYR A 22 4.31 0.64 -7.26
N ILE A 23 5.09 0.38 -8.31
CA ILE A 23 5.09 -0.91 -8.99
C ILE A 23 5.63 -2.01 -8.05
N ASP A 24 6.72 -1.74 -7.35
CA ASP A 24 7.29 -2.67 -6.38
C ASP A 24 6.32 -2.94 -5.22
N HIS A 25 5.64 -1.89 -4.76
CA HIS A 25 4.61 -2.02 -3.74
C HIS A 25 3.47 -2.95 -4.19
N PHE A 26 3.04 -2.84 -5.43
CA PHE A 26 2.05 -3.75 -5.99
C PHE A 26 2.54 -5.21 -5.97
N ASN A 27 3.79 -5.44 -6.33
CA ASN A 27 4.37 -6.79 -6.32
C ASN A 27 4.42 -7.36 -4.89
N GLU A 28 4.74 -6.55 -3.90
CA GLU A 28 4.71 -6.93 -2.49
C GLU A 28 3.28 -7.28 -2.04
N GLU A 29 2.29 -6.47 -2.44
CA GLU A 29 0.87 -6.74 -2.14
C GLU A 29 0.43 -8.10 -2.70
N MET A 30 0.87 -8.46 -3.90
CA MET A 30 0.56 -9.76 -4.49
C MET A 30 1.15 -10.92 -3.68
N GLY A 31 2.33 -10.75 -3.13
CA GLY A 31 2.92 -11.73 -2.21
C GLY A 31 2.09 -11.94 -0.96
N TRP A 32 1.53 -10.87 -0.40
CA TRP A 32 0.63 -10.96 0.76
C TRP A 32 -0.69 -11.64 0.40
N VAL A 33 -1.26 -11.33 -0.77
CA VAL A 33 -2.47 -12.02 -1.26
C VAL A 33 -2.25 -13.53 -1.30
N GLU A 34 -1.11 -13.99 -1.82
CA GLU A 34 -0.77 -15.41 -1.88
C GLU A 34 -0.73 -16.04 -0.48
N LYS A 35 -0.07 -15.39 0.47
CA LYS A 35 0.03 -15.88 1.85
C LYS A 35 -1.34 -16.00 2.54
N PHE A 36 -2.20 -15.01 2.37
CA PHE A 36 -3.53 -15.03 2.96
C PHE A 36 -4.43 -16.06 2.29
N VAL A 37 -4.35 -16.23 0.98
CA VAL A 37 -5.09 -17.27 0.25
C VAL A 37 -4.68 -18.65 0.74
N GLU A 38 -3.38 -18.93 0.86
CA GLU A 38 -2.88 -20.20 1.41
C GLU A 38 -3.43 -20.45 2.81
N ARG A 39 -3.40 -19.43 3.67
CA ARG A 39 -3.88 -19.58 5.05
C ARG A 39 -5.38 -19.86 5.11
N ILE A 40 -6.19 -19.19 4.29
CA ILE A 40 -7.63 -19.44 4.22
C ILE A 40 -7.90 -20.89 3.80
N ILE A 41 -7.18 -21.38 2.81
CA ILE A 41 -7.29 -22.76 2.32
C ILE A 41 -6.89 -23.75 3.43
N ASP A 42 -5.78 -23.49 4.12
CA ASP A 42 -5.31 -24.33 5.24
C ASP A 42 -6.36 -24.45 6.35
N LEU A 43 -7.12 -23.39 6.59
CA LEU A 43 -8.19 -23.36 7.58
C LEU A 43 -9.52 -23.93 7.06
N GLY A 44 -9.56 -24.42 5.82
CA GLY A 44 -10.77 -25.00 5.22
C GLY A 44 -11.78 -23.95 4.73
N GLY A 45 -11.35 -22.70 4.57
CA GLY A 45 -12.20 -21.63 4.07
C GLY A 45 -12.35 -21.63 2.55
N GLU A 46 -13.32 -20.88 2.07
CA GLU A 46 -13.55 -20.67 0.64
C GLU A 46 -12.95 -19.35 0.19
N ILE A 47 -12.37 -19.34 -1.00
CA ILE A 47 -11.88 -18.12 -1.64
C ILE A 47 -12.98 -17.56 -2.52
N LYS A 48 -13.32 -16.28 -2.30
CA LYS A 48 -14.28 -15.56 -3.14
C LYS A 48 -13.55 -14.43 -3.85
N PHE A 49 -13.87 -14.24 -5.12
CA PHE A 49 -13.37 -13.12 -5.89
C PHE A 49 -14.51 -12.14 -6.16
N GLU A 50 -14.34 -10.92 -5.67
CA GLU A 50 -15.27 -9.83 -5.91
C GLU A 50 -14.53 -8.66 -6.55
N GLY A 51 -15.10 -8.09 -7.62
CA GLY A 51 -14.53 -6.92 -8.26
C GLY A 51 -14.69 -5.67 -7.39
N ALA A 52 -13.72 -4.78 -7.46
CA ALA A 52 -13.81 -3.47 -6.84
C ALA A 52 -14.55 -2.49 -7.75
N LYS A 53 -15.13 -1.41 -7.16
CA LYS A 53 -15.70 -0.32 -7.93
C LYS A 53 -14.63 0.37 -8.75
N ALA A 54 -14.98 0.76 -9.98
CA ALA A 54 -14.12 1.60 -10.79
C ALA A 54 -13.89 2.95 -10.09
N ARG A 55 -12.65 3.43 -10.14
CA ARG A 55 -12.28 4.75 -9.61
C ARG A 55 -11.29 5.42 -10.58
N PRO A 56 -11.34 6.75 -10.70
CA PRO A 56 -10.38 7.47 -11.55
C PRO A 56 -8.97 7.36 -10.97
N LEU A 57 -7.98 7.32 -11.86
CA LEU A 57 -6.58 7.41 -11.46
C LEU A 57 -6.19 8.88 -11.29
N ILE A 58 -5.19 9.13 -10.47
CA ILE A 58 -4.76 10.48 -10.10
C ILE A 58 -3.47 10.80 -10.84
N SER A 59 -3.48 11.88 -11.63
CA SER A 59 -2.30 12.30 -12.40
C SER A 59 -1.29 13.10 -11.59
N ASN A 60 -1.72 13.81 -10.54
CA ASN A 60 -0.82 14.59 -9.70
C ASN A 60 -0.18 13.69 -8.63
N PRO A 61 1.17 13.54 -8.63
CA PRO A 61 1.83 12.63 -7.68
C PRO A 61 1.59 12.98 -6.22
N VAL A 62 1.60 14.27 -5.88
CA VAL A 62 1.43 14.72 -4.48
C VAL A 62 0.00 14.46 -4.00
N GLU A 63 -0.99 14.72 -4.84
CA GLU A 63 -2.39 14.41 -4.52
C GLU A 63 -2.61 12.92 -4.30
N TYR A 64 -1.93 12.09 -5.10
CA TYR A 64 -1.99 10.64 -4.92
C TYR A 64 -1.39 10.20 -3.57
N ILE A 65 -0.23 10.75 -3.19
CA ILE A 65 0.40 10.42 -1.90
C ILE A 65 -0.52 10.82 -0.74
N LYS A 66 -1.18 11.97 -0.82
CA LYS A 66 -2.13 12.42 0.20
C LYS A 66 -3.32 11.48 0.34
N GLU A 67 -3.92 11.09 -0.78
CA GLU A 67 -5.05 10.14 -0.77
C GLU A 67 -4.62 8.77 -0.27
N ASP A 68 -3.48 8.28 -0.75
CA ASP A 68 -2.94 6.98 -0.35
C ASP A 68 -2.63 6.96 1.16
N LEU A 69 -2.11 8.05 1.72
CA LEU A 69 -1.86 8.16 3.16
C LEU A 69 -3.15 7.98 3.96
N GLU A 70 -4.25 8.59 3.55
CA GLU A 70 -5.53 8.45 4.26
C GLU A 70 -6.05 7.01 4.19
N ILE A 71 -5.90 6.35 3.04
CA ILE A 71 -6.24 4.93 2.89
C ILE A 71 -5.35 4.06 3.77
N GLN A 72 -4.05 4.36 3.82
CA GLN A 72 -3.08 3.63 4.66
C GLN A 72 -3.40 3.77 6.14
N LYS A 73 -3.77 4.97 6.62
CA LYS A 73 -4.16 5.19 8.01
C LYS A 73 -5.37 4.33 8.40
N ALA A 74 -6.40 4.35 7.58
CA ALA A 74 -7.59 3.55 7.81
C ALA A 74 -7.28 2.04 7.77
N GLY A 75 -6.44 1.62 6.82
CA GLY A 75 -6.00 0.23 6.69
C GLY A 75 -5.21 -0.26 7.89
N VAL A 76 -4.26 0.54 8.38
CA VAL A 76 -3.46 0.21 9.56
C VAL A 76 -4.35 0.08 10.81
N ASP A 77 -5.29 1.01 11.01
CA ASP A 77 -6.24 0.92 12.13
C ASP A 77 -7.06 -0.37 12.08
N LEU A 78 -7.53 -0.76 10.90
CA LEU A 78 -8.24 -2.02 10.69
C LEU A 78 -7.36 -3.23 11.01
N LEU A 79 -6.09 -3.20 10.60
CA LEU A 79 -5.16 -4.30 10.84
C LEU A 79 -4.83 -4.48 12.32
N TYR A 80 -4.74 -3.41 13.09
CA TYR A 80 -4.62 -3.52 14.55
C TYR A 80 -5.80 -4.28 15.15
N LYS A 81 -7.01 -3.97 14.73
CA LYS A 81 -8.22 -4.69 15.18
C LYS A 81 -8.20 -6.15 14.75
N CYS A 82 -7.75 -6.44 13.53
CA CYS A 82 -7.60 -7.81 13.06
C CYS A 82 -6.61 -8.60 13.91
N CYS A 83 -5.47 -8.01 14.26
CA CYS A 83 -4.49 -8.65 15.13
C CYS A 83 -5.08 -8.96 16.51
N GLU A 84 -5.84 -8.04 17.10
CA GLU A 84 -6.50 -8.26 18.38
C GLU A 84 -7.45 -9.46 18.33
N SER A 85 -8.21 -9.60 17.24
CA SER A 85 -9.15 -10.70 17.06
C SER A 85 -8.49 -12.06 16.80
N LEU A 86 -7.21 -12.07 16.44
CA LEU A 86 -6.45 -13.28 16.07
C LEU A 86 -5.51 -13.77 17.16
N ILE A 87 -5.57 -13.20 18.35
CA ILE A 87 -4.59 -13.51 19.43
C ILE A 87 -4.61 -14.98 19.82
N ASN A 88 -5.74 -15.68 19.64
CA ASN A 88 -5.88 -17.11 19.92
C ASN A 88 -5.56 -18.02 18.74
N ASP A 89 -5.14 -17.46 17.61
CA ASP A 89 -4.66 -18.20 16.43
C ASP A 89 -3.24 -17.71 16.10
N PRO A 90 -2.20 -18.27 16.76
CA PRO A 90 -0.83 -17.76 16.62
C PRO A 90 -0.32 -17.75 15.19
N THR A 91 -0.66 -18.75 14.40
CA THR A 91 -0.19 -18.86 13.01
C THR A 91 -0.77 -17.75 12.12
N THR A 92 -2.07 -17.53 12.20
CA THR A 92 -2.72 -16.42 11.46
C THR A 92 -2.29 -15.06 12.01
N TYR A 93 -2.16 -14.95 13.33
CA TYR A 93 -1.67 -13.75 13.99
C TYR A 93 -0.29 -13.33 13.46
N ASP A 94 0.65 -14.27 13.32
CA ASP A 94 1.99 -13.98 12.82
C ASP A 94 1.98 -13.44 11.39
N ILE A 95 1.16 -14.00 10.52
CA ILE A 95 1.00 -13.51 9.15
C ILE A 95 0.43 -12.09 9.15
N MET A 96 -0.63 -11.87 9.92
CA MET A 96 -1.30 -10.57 10.01
C MET A 96 -0.38 -9.51 10.60
N LYS A 97 0.38 -9.85 11.63
CA LYS A 97 1.35 -8.97 12.28
C LYS A 97 2.46 -8.56 11.31
N ALA A 98 2.98 -9.50 10.51
CA ALA A 98 4.00 -9.22 9.51
C ALA A 98 3.46 -8.30 8.41
N TYR A 99 2.23 -8.52 7.98
CA TYR A 99 1.55 -7.65 7.01
C TYR A 99 1.34 -6.24 7.58
N LEU A 100 0.89 -6.14 8.83
CA LEU A 100 0.76 -4.85 9.53
C LEU A 100 2.07 -4.07 9.54
N ALA A 101 3.18 -4.72 9.86
CA ALA A 101 4.50 -4.08 9.88
C ALA A 101 4.89 -3.53 8.51
N ASP A 102 4.60 -4.26 7.44
CA ASP A 102 4.84 -3.83 6.06
C ASP A 102 3.98 -2.62 5.69
N GLU A 103 2.70 -2.65 6.03
CA GLU A 103 1.78 -1.53 5.80
C GLU A 103 2.17 -0.28 6.61
N GLU A 104 2.68 -0.44 7.83
CA GLU A 104 3.19 0.67 8.62
C GLU A 104 4.41 1.33 7.98
N GLU A 105 5.32 0.56 7.37
CA GLU A 105 6.45 1.12 6.62
C GLU A 105 5.98 2.00 5.48
N ASP A 106 4.97 1.55 4.74
CA ASP A 106 4.41 2.32 3.62
C ASP A 106 3.74 3.60 4.11
N LEU A 107 3.02 3.52 5.22
CA LEU A 107 2.42 4.69 5.87
C LEU A 107 3.49 5.72 6.25
N TYR A 108 4.57 5.28 6.89
CA TYR A 108 5.66 6.15 7.33
C TYR A 108 6.38 6.78 6.13
N TRP A 109 6.54 6.03 5.05
CA TRP A 109 7.10 6.59 3.82
C TRP A 109 6.23 7.72 3.27
N SER A 110 4.92 7.53 3.21
CA SER A 110 3.99 8.55 2.73
C SER A 110 4.01 9.80 3.62
N GLN A 111 4.04 9.62 4.93
CA GLN A 111 4.17 10.73 5.89
C GLN A 111 5.48 11.48 5.68
N GLY A 112 6.59 10.77 5.57
CA GLY A 112 7.90 11.36 5.36
C GLY A 112 8.00 12.11 4.04
N ALA A 113 7.41 11.57 2.97
CA ALA A 113 7.37 12.23 1.67
C ALA A 113 6.60 13.55 1.74
N LEU A 114 5.43 13.58 2.38
CA LEU A 114 4.64 14.80 2.53
C LEU A 114 5.34 15.84 3.41
N GLU A 115 6.00 15.42 4.48
CA GLU A 115 6.80 16.31 5.33
C GLU A 115 7.95 16.94 4.52
N MET A 116 8.64 16.15 3.69
CA MET A 116 9.71 16.67 2.85
C MET A 116 9.18 17.64 1.80
N ILE A 117 8.03 17.33 1.19
CA ILE A 117 7.36 18.22 0.23
C ILE A 117 7.03 19.57 0.88
N GLU A 118 6.51 19.54 2.10
CA GLU A 118 6.23 20.77 2.86
C GLU A 118 7.51 21.57 3.12
N CYS A 119 8.60 20.89 3.40
CA CYS A 119 9.89 21.49 3.74
C CYS A 119 10.60 22.14 2.55
N ILE A 120 10.68 21.43 1.41
CA ILE A 120 11.48 21.86 0.24
C ILE A 120 10.62 22.30 -0.96
N GLY A 121 9.32 22.15 -0.87
CA GLY A 121 8.38 22.43 -1.93
C GLY A 121 8.17 21.27 -2.89
N GLN A 122 7.00 21.23 -3.50
CA GLN A 122 6.57 20.15 -4.38
C GLN A 122 7.51 19.99 -5.58
N GLN A 123 7.86 21.07 -6.24
CA GLN A 123 8.70 21.04 -7.43
C GLN A 123 10.09 20.48 -7.12
N ASN A 124 10.71 20.91 -6.04
CA ASN A 124 12.02 20.41 -5.63
C ASN A 124 11.98 18.94 -5.26
N TRP A 125 10.91 18.53 -4.56
CA TRP A 125 10.76 17.14 -4.19
C TRP A 125 10.58 16.24 -5.43
N LEU A 126 9.79 16.68 -6.41
CA LEU A 126 9.58 15.92 -7.65
C LEU A 126 10.89 15.69 -8.42
N PHE A 127 11.83 16.63 -8.38
CA PHE A 127 13.16 16.43 -8.96
C PHE A 127 13.91 15.27 -8.35
N THR A 128 13.64 14.93 -7.08
CA THR A 128 14.28 13.79 -6.43
C THR A 128 13.68 12.45 -6.88
N GLN A 129 12.58 12.47 -7.61
CA GLN A 129 11.83 11.28 -8.03
C GLN A 129 12.06 10.88 -9.49
N VAL A 130 12.90 11.60 -10.18
CA VAL A 130 13.23 11.37 -11.60
C VAL A 130 14.00 10.06 -11.81
#